data_5544db5148f3a51df128da9444508b2d
#
_entry.id   5544db5148f3a51df128da9444508b2d
#
_cell.length_a   1.000
_cell.length_b   1.000
_cell.length_c   1.000
_cell.angle_alpha   90.00
_cell.angle_beta   90.00
_cell.angle_gamma   90.00
#
_symmetry.space_group_name_H-M   'P 1'
#
loop_
_entity.id
_entity.type
_entity.pdbx_description
1 polymer ?
#
loop_
_entity_poly.entity_id
_entity_poly.type
_entity_poly.pdbx_seq_one_letter_code
_entity_poly.pdbx_strand_id
1 'polypeptide(L)'
;MPYLIAQGKQPHQRWRRLLPEGIVLTLGRTTPRWNVPWDSQVSRMHAHLQLEGDSLQVERHETARNAVYYQGKELQQFELQLNQHFVIGETSFSLVPSELAASLIPDSPAAEQTFMLTDLHKIPFEETSHRIELLSKLPTITASAADEQELLSKIVDWLFLGIKRASGIALVRQIMPEKGEVEVMHWDYRGRKDAYFRPSQALINQAIKSELSTIHFWNQDTESEYTELQGIDWGFCIPMQGDACQNWGLYIAGKTDTTSRLGSDSLTQFQIKQDMKYAELASSTLSHLRSLKNMERLQAHFQQFFPDVVVDALLSGSSEELLTPREADLSIMFCDLSGFSNASEDSAANLMNLLQSTSDSLSLITQQILAQDGVIGDFHGDEAMGFWGWPVAETPEIHARKACAAALEILTSFLSKSAFEVTIGIASGVSVAGEIGSNHQVKVSVLGPVVNLASRLESMNRHFGTSILMDERTSALIGEELQEAVVIRLGRVRPYGMERAVQVSTLLGREDATELLHHLENYAKALAAIEENNLQQAHKLLLEITATEQPQLKFANVLLGHVELHLTLANKRNMGLQKSEPHVIHLAMK
;
A
#
# COMPACT_ATOMS: atom_id res chain seq x y z
N MET A 1 2.29 4.02 -24.63
CA MET A 1 1.83 5.42 -24.39
C MET A 1 2.90 6.37 -24.88
N PRO A 2 2.61 7.35 -25.73
CA PRO A 2 3.60 8.30 -26.24
C PRO A 2 4.06 9.32 -25.19
N TYR A 3 5.19 9.99 -25.48
CA TYR A 3 5.71 11.07 -24.68
C TYR A 3 5.48 12.42 -25.36
N LEU A 4 5.23 13.44 -24.53
CA LEU A 4 5.31 14.84 -24.98
C LEU A 4 6.66 15.41 -24.53
N ILE A 5 7.36 16.03 -25.49
CA ILE A 5 8.62 16.75 -25.24
C ILE A 5 8.34 18.23 -25.41
N ALA A 6 8.64 19.04 -24.40
CA ALA A 6 8.70 20.49 -24.51
C ALA A 6 10.16 20.92 -24.64
N GLN A 7 10.49 21.77 -25.62
CA GLN A 7 11.81 22.31 -25.86
C GLN A 7 11.76 23.83 -26.10
N GLY A 8 12.38 24.59 -25.21
CA GLY A 8 12.60 26.02 -25.37
C GLY A 8 13.87 26.34 -26.18
N LYS A 9 14.25 27.62 -26.23
CA LYS A 9 15.44 28.09 -26.97
C LYS A 9 16.76 27.55 -26.42
N GLN A 10 16.86 27.41 -25.10
CA GLN A 10 18.08 26.94 -24.45
C GLN A 10 18.05 25.44 -24.26
N PRO A 11 19.17 24.70 -24.34
CA PRO A 11 19.19 23.25 -24.16
C PRO A 11 18.61 22.76 -22.82
N HIS A 12 18.80 23.56 -21.75
CA HIS A 12 18.27 23.23 -20.41
C HIS A 12 16.78 23.56 -20.25
N GLN A 13 16.15 24.25 -21.19
CA GLN A 13 14.72 24.55 -21.22
C GLN A 13 13.97 23.39 -21.88
N ARG A 14 13.95 22.23 -21.23
CA ARG A 14 13.41 21.03 -21.83
C ARG A 14 12.83 20.12 -20.74
N TRP A 15 11.76 19.39 -21.07
CA TRP A 15 11.32 18.20 -20.36
C TRP A 15 10.69 17.19 -21.33
N ARG A 16 10.66 15.93 -20.90
CA ARG A 16 9.97 14.82 -21.57
C ARG A 16 9.07 14.13 -20.57
N ARG A 17 7.79 13.98 -20.90
CA ARG A 17 6.78 13.44 -19.97
C ARG A 17 5.86 12.47 -20.68
N LEU A 18 5.54 11.34 -19.99
CA LEU A 18 4.59 10.34 -20.48
C LEU A 18 3.19 10.92 -20.44
N LEU A 19 2.43 10.76 -21.54
CA LEU A 19 1.06 11.21 -21.64
C LEU A 19 0.12 10.08 -21.14
N PRO A 20 -0.70 10.32 -20.12
CA PRO A 20 -1.73 9.37 -19.71
C PRO A 20 -2.85 9.35 -20.75
N GLU A 21 -3.40 8.18 -21.02
CA GLU A 21 -4.48 7.98 -21.99
C GLU A 21 -5.84 8.43 -21.43
N GLY A 22 -6.64 9.08 -22.25
CA GLY A 22 -8.01 9.47 -21.93
C GLY A 22 -8.18 10.60 -20.92
N ILE A 23 -7.10 11.11 -20.32
CA ILE A 23 -7.16 12.17 -19.31
C ILE A 23 -6.89 13.52 -19.96
N VAL A 24 -7.76 14.50 -19.68
CA VAL A 24 -7.54 15.91 -20.10
C VAL A 24 -6.50 16.56 -19.20
N LEU A 25 -5.40 16.99 -19.78
CA LEU A 25 -4.29 17.65 -19.12
C LEU A 25 -4.27 19.14 -19.47
N THR A 26 -3.85 19.98 -18.54
CA THR A 26 -3.68 21.42 -18.81
C THR A 26 -2.20 21.77 -18.90
N LEU A 27 -1.78 22.24 -20.07
CA LEU A 27 -0.46 22.78 -20.36
C LEU A 27 -0.42 24.28 -20.10
N GLY A 28 0.61 24.77 -19.43
CA GLY A 28 0.74 26.21 -19.17
C GLY A 28 2.05 26.59 -18.49
N ARG A 29 2.23 27.87 -18.18
CA ARG A 29 3.46 28.35 -17.53
C ARG A 29 3.58 27.93 -16.06
N THR A 30 2.45 27.80 -15.35
CA THR A 30 2.42 27.53 -13.90
C THR A 30 1.57 26.33 -13.53
N THR A 31 1.13 25.54 -14.52
CA THR A 31 0.32 24.34 -14.26
C THR A 31 1.13 23.26 -13.53
N PRO A 32 0.56 22.55 -12.57
CA PRO A 32 1.24 21.42 -11.95
C PRO A 32 1.63 20.38 -13.03
N ARG A 33 2.84 19.84 -12.94
CA ARG A 33 3.38 18.78 -13.81
C ARG A 33 3.55 19.11 -15.29
N TRP A 34 2.73 19.98 -15.93
CA TRP A 34 2.78 20.31 -17.37
C TRP A 34 3.17 21.76 -17.59
N ASN A 35 4.13 22.27 -16.82
CA ASN A 35 4.56 23.66 -16.86
C ASN A 35 5.77 23.89 -17.76
N VAL A 36 5.82 25.07 -18.36
CA VAL A 36 6.96 25.62 -19.10
C VAL A 36 7.34 27.00 -18.53
N PRO A 37 7.97 27.02 -17.35
CA PRO A 37 8.21 28.26 -16.60
C PRO A 37 9.21 29.19 -17.28
N TRP A 38 10.00 28.67 -18.21
CA TRP A 38 11.01 29.42 -18.96
C TRP A 38 10.46 30.31 -20.08
N ASP A 39 9.22 30.11 -20.51
CA ASP A 39 8.61 30.82 -21.61
C ASP A 39 7.51 31.76 -21.12
N SER A 40 7.80 33.09 -21.14
CA SER A 40 6.85 34.11 -20.72
C SER A 40 5.66 34.27 -21.66
N GLN A 41 5.76 33.80 -22.91
CA GLN A 41 4.70 33.84 -23.90
C GLN A 41 3.65 32.73 -23.68
N VAL A 42 3.98 31.71 -22.88
CA VAL A 42 3.01 30.70 -22.47
C VAL A 42 2.14 31.23 -21.34
N SER A 43 0.83 31.22 -21.51
CA SER A 43 -0.14 31.63 -20.46
C SER A 43 -0.13 30.66 -19.26
N ARG A 44 -0.65 31.10 -18.11
CA ARG A 44 -0.71 30.23 -16.90
C ARG A 44 -1.41 28.91 -17.16
N MET A 45 -2.53 28.94 -17.88
CA MET A 45 -3.20 27.82 -18.53
C MET A 45 -3.29 28.17 -20.02
N HIS A 46 -2.69 27.35 -20.90
CA HIS A 46 -2.55 27.73 -22.30
C HIS A 46 -3.26 26.77 -23.27
N ALA A 47 -3.20 25.47 -23.01
CA ALA A 47 -3.85 24.48 -23.85
C ALA A 47 -4.32 23.29 -23.02
N HIS A 48 -5.40 22.65 -23.45
CA HIS A 48 -5.82 21.33 -23.02
C HIS A 48 -5.26 20.28 -23.97
N LEU A 49 -4.80 19.18 -23.41
CA LEU A 49 -4.20 18.05 -24.11
C LEU A 49 -4.95 16.80 -23.71
N GLN A 50 -5.39 15.99 -24.66
CA GLN A 50 -5.99 14.68 -24.40
C GLN A 50 -5.42 13.67 -25.38
N LEU A 51 -4.84 12.59 -24.84
CA LEU A 51 -4.31 11.50 -25.65
C LEU A 51 -5.42 10.49 -25.94
N GLU A 52 -5.58 10.14 -27.22
CA GLU A 52 -6.50 9.12 -27.70
C GLU A 52 -5.73 8.16 -28.64
N GLY A 53 -5.31 7.01 -28.10
CA GLY A 53 -4.44 6.08 -28.82
C GLY A 53 -3.07 6.69 -29.10
N ASP A 54 -2.71 6.82 -30.39
CA ASP A 54 -1.43 7.40 -30.87
C ASP A 54 -1.54 8.86 -31.29
N SER A 55 -2.69 9.50 -31.08
CA SER A 55 -2.93 10.89 -31.43
C SER A 55 -3.21 11.76 -30.20
N LEU A 56 -2.74 12.99 -30.22
CA LEU A 56 -2.93 13.96 -29.17
C LEU A 56 -3.86 15.08 -29.65
N GLN A 57 -5.03 15.17 -29.03
CA GLN A 57 -5.93 16.29 -29.20
C GLN A 57 -5.36 17.50 -28.44
N VAL A 58 -5.20 18.61 -29.13
CA VAL A 58 -4.70 19.87 -28.58
C VAL A 58 -5.75 20.95 -28.79
N GLU A 59 -6.22 21.54 -27.70
CA GLU A 59 -7.20 22.63 -27.71
C GLU A 59 -6.65 23.83 -26.94
N ARG A 60 -6.64 25.00 -27.58
CA ARG A 60 -6.20 26.25 -26.94
C ARG A 60 -7.20 26.64 -25.85
N HIS A 61 -6.69 26.92 -24.65
CA HIS A 61 -7.52 27.38 -23.54
C HIS A 61 -8.08 28.79 -23.80
N GLU A 62 -9.32 29.06 -23.44
CA GLU A 62 -10.01 30.34 -23.68
C GLU A 62 -9.25 31.56 -23.11
N THR A 63 -8.56 31.38 -21.98
CA THR A 63 -7.77 32.47 -21.34
C THR A 63 -6.37 32.64 -21.91
N ALA A 64 -5.98 31.83 -22.89
CA ALA A 64 -4.65 31.92 -23.49
C ALA A 64 -4.50 33.20 -24.32
N ARG A 65 -3.44 33.99 -24.03
CA ARG A 65 -3.18 35.26 -24.72
C ARG A 65 -2.56 35.06 -26.10
N ASN A 66 -1.63 34.12 -26.21
CA ASN A 66 -0.89 33.86 -27.44
C ASN A 66 -1.48 32.67 -28.19
N ALA A 67 -1.16 32.59 -29.47
CA ALA A 67 -1.64 31.54 -30.36
C ALA A 67 -0.88 30.23 -30.17
N VAL A 68 -1.54 29.12 -30.55
CA VAL A 68 -0.92 27.81 -30.73
C VAL A 68 -0.70 27.60 -32.23
N TYR A 69 0.54 27.29 -32.62
CA TYR A 69 0.91 27.09 -34.01
C TYR A 69 1.16 25.60 -34.31
N TYR A 70 0.44 25.11 -35.30
CA TYR A 70 0.64 23.76 -35.83
C TYR A 70 0.80 23.83 -37.35
N GLN A 71 1.86 23.21 -37.89
CA GLN A 71 2.23 23.27 -39.31
C GLN A 71 2.26 24.70 -39.86
N GLY A 72 2.75 25.67 -39.06
CA GLY A 72 2.88 27.08 -39.42
C GLY A 72 1.56 27.87 -39.41
N LYS A 73 0.43 27.28 -39.00
CA LYS A 73 -0.87 27.96 -38.92
C LYS A 73 -1.30 28.11 -37.47
N GLU A 74 -1.94 29.24 -37.14
CA GLU A 74 -2.63 29.42 -35.87
C GLU A 74 -3.92 28.61 -35.87
N LEU A 75 -4.07 27.73 -34.88
CA LEU A 75 -5.27 26.87 -34.73
C LEU A 75 -5.79 26.91 -33.31
N GLN A 76 -7.12 26.81 -33.14
CA GLN A 76 -7.78 26.68 -31.82
C GLN A 76 -7.80 25.24 -31.32
N GLN A 77 -7.97 24.31 -32.25
CA GLN A 77 -8.01 22.88 -31.97
C GLN A 77 -7.41 22.10 -33.14
N PHE A 78 -6.64 21.07 -32.86
CA PHE A 78 -6.06 20.18 -33.85
C PHE A 78 -5.66 18.85 -33.22
N GLU A 79 -5.43 17.88 -34.10
CA GLU A 79 -4.94 16.55 -33.75
C GLU A 79 -3.46 16.45 -34.15
N LEU A 80 -2.62 16.05 -33.19
CA LEU A 80 -1.17 15.87 -33.38
C LEU A 80 -0.86 14.36 -33.46
N GLN A 81 -0.21 13.94 -34.54
CA GLN A 81 0.22 12.56 -34.73
C GLN A 81 1.63 12.34 -34.19
N LEU A 82 2.01 11.05 -33.99
CA LEU A 82 3.38 10.70 -33.60
C LEU A 82 4.43 11.33 -34.52
N ASN A 83 5.53 11.79 -33.94
CA ASN A 83 6.64 12.51 -34.58
C ASN A 83 6.28 13.88 -35.14
N GLN A 84 5.14 14.44 -34.83
CA GLN A 84 4.77 15.81 -35.15
C GLN A 84 4.96 16.73 -33.94
N HIS A 85 4.92 18.05 -34.21
CA HIS A 85 5.10 19.06 -33.17
C HIS A 85 4.19 20.28 -33.40
N PHE A 86 3.89 20.96 -32.31
CA PHE A 86 3.26 22.28 -32.30
C PHE A 86 4.11 23.27 -31.50
N VAL A 87 3.83 24.55 -31.62
CA VAL A 87 4.64 25.63 -31.00
C VAL A 87 3.71 26.58 -30.25
N ILE A 88 4.14 26.98 -29.06
CA ILE A 88 3.54 28.05 -28.26
C ILE A 88 4.70 28.99 -27.87
N GLY A 89 4.61 30.27 -28.26
CA GLY A 89 5.67 31.20 -27.96
C GLY A 89 7.02 30.78 -28.55
N GLU A 90 7.98 30.55 -27.66
CA GLU A 90 9.34 30.12 -28.00
C GLU A 90 9.59 28.63 -27.74
N THR A 91 8.55 27.91 -27.30
CA THR A 91 8.63 26.50 -26.90
C THR A 91 7.95 25.61 -27.94
N SER A 92 8.64 24.59 -28.43
CA SER A 92 8.10 23.53 -29.29
C SER A 92 7.70 22.31 -28.45
N PHE A 93 6.57 21.69 -28.81
CA PHE A 93 6.02 20.50 -28.16
C PHE A 93 5.94 19.40 -29.21
N SER A 94 6.67 18.30 -29.01
CA SER A 94 6.74 17.16 -29.94
C SER A 94 6.15 15.90 -29.31
N LEU A 95 5.28 15.21 -30.06
CA LEU A 95 4.75 13.90 -29.68
C LEU A 95 5.69 12.80 -30.19
N VAL A 96 6.23 11.99 -29.30
CA VAL A 96 7.17 10.92 -29.66
C VAL A 96 6.72 9.57 -29.10
N PRO A 97 7.01 8.45 -29.80
CA PRO A 97 6.63 7.12 -29.33
C PRO A 97 7.35 6.76 -28.00
N SER A 98 6.72 5.87 -27.22
CA SER A 98 7.28 5.40 -25.96
C SER A 98 8.32 4.30 -26.14
N GLU A 99 8.16 3.48 -27.16
CA GLU A 99 9.02 2.32 -27.34
C GLU A 99 10.38 2.71 -27.89
N LEU A 100 11.40 2.50 -27.10
CA LEU A 100 12.77 2.48 -27.50
C LEU A 100 13.34 1.10 -27.19
N ALA A 101 13.54 0.29 -28.22
CA ALA A 101 14.25 -0.97 -28.05
C ALA A 101 15.76 -0.70 -27.99
N ALA A 102 16.48 -1.46 -27.16
CA ALA A 102 17.93 -1.51 -27.22
C ALA A 102 18.38 -2.08 -28.58
N SER A 103 19.51 -1.62 -29.10
CA SER A 103 20.02 -2.07 -30.38
C SER A 103 20.53 -3.51 -30.26
N LEU A 104 19.97 -4.41 -31.07
CA LEU A 104 20.44 -5.79 -31.25
C LEU A 104 21.57 -5.87 -32.30
N ILE A 105 21.89 -4.78 -32.98
CA ILE A 105 22.97 -4.76 -33.98
C ILE A 105 24.27 -5.02 -33.21
N PRO A 106 25.06 -6.03 -33.62
CA PRO A 106 26.36 -6.26 -33.02
C PRO A 106 27.22 -5.02 -33.18
N ASP A 107 27.54 -4.34 -32.08
CA ASP A 107 28.49 -3.27 -32.08
C ASP A 107 29.87 -3.82 -31.72
N SER A 108 30.82 -3.68 -32.62
CA SER A 108 32.21 -3.99 -32.33
C SER A 108 32.90 -2.70 -31.93
N PRO A 109 33.11 -2.44 -30.63
CA PRO A 109 33.80 -1.25 -30.20
C PRO A 109 35.27 -1.25 -30.68
N ALA A 110 35.78 -0.11 -31.10
CA ALA A 110 37.22 0.03 -31.43
C ALA A 110 38.12 -0.04 -30.19
N ALA A 111 37.58 0.40 -29.05
CA ALA A 111 38.22 0.25 -27.74
C ALA A 111 37.16 0.06 -26.64
N GLU A 112 37.48 -0.82 -25.72
CA GLU A 112 36.67 -1.11 -24.54
C GLU A 112 37.51 -0.96 -23.28
N GLN A 113 36.90 -0.37 -22.23
CA GLN A 113 37.55 -0.22 -20.93
C GLN A 113 36.50 -0.43 -19.81
N THR A 114 36.88 -1.21 -18.80
CA THR A 114 36.10 -1.45 -17.59
C THR A 114 36.78 -0.81 -16.39
N PHE A 115 35.99 -0.29 -15.45
CA PHE A 115 36.50 0.41 -14.28
C PHE A 115 35.82 -0.09 -13.01
N MET A 116 36.63 -0.30 -11.99
CA MET A 116 36.13 -0.43 -10.62
C MET A 116 35.81 0.95 -10.05
N LEU A 117 34.86 1.01 -9.12
CA LEU A 117 34.50 2.22 -8.40
C LEU A 117 35.73 2.93 -7.79
N THR A 118 36.63 2.14 -7.20
CA THR A 118 37.89 2.62 -6.59
C THR A 118 38.81 3.33 -7.55
N ASP A 119 38.79 2.98 -8.82
CA ASP A 119 39.65 3.61 -9.84
C ASP A 119 39.07 4.94 -10.32
N LEU A 120 37.75 5.02 -10.44
CA LEU A 120 37.06 6.27 -10.79
C LEU A 120 37.20 7.31 -9.67
N HIS A 121 37.26 6.91 -8.40
CA HIS A 121 37.46 7.82 -7.27
C HIS A 121 38.76 8.61 -7.32
N LYS A 122 39.82 8.07 -7.94
CA LYS A 122 41.14 8.72 -8.08
C LYS A 122 41.14 9.84 -9.11
N ILE A 123 40.13 9.93 -9.97
CA ILE A 123 40.06 10.93 -11.05
C ILE A 123 39.59 12.27 -10.45
N PRO A 124 40.28 13.41 -10.68
CA PRO A 124 39.81 14.70 -10.22
C PRO A 124 38.55 15.14 -10.98
N PHE A 125 37.69 15.96 -10.36
CA PHE A 125 36.53 16.53 -11.02
C PHE A 125 36.86 17.82 -11.78
N GLU A 126 36.38 17.96 -13.00
CA GLU A 126 36.16 19.28 -13.63
C GLU A 126 34.87 19.90 -13.09
N GLU A 127 34.82 21.24 -13.06
CA GLU A 127 33.63 21.99 -12.58
C GLU A 127 33.09 21.50 -11.21
N THR A 128 34.01 21.21 -10.29
CA THR A 128 33.70 20.57 -8.98
C THR A 128 32.54 21.23 -8.24
N SER A 129 32.56 22.59 -8.16
CA SER A 129 31.50 23.34 -7.44
C SER A 129 30.14 23.18 -8.08
N HIS A 130 30.06 23.19 -9.40
CA HIS A 130 28.81 23.02 -10.13
C HIS A 130 28.24 21.58 -9.98
N ARG A 131 29.11 20.59 -10.11
CA ARG A 131 28.70 19.18 -9.95
C ARG A 131 28.27 18.84 -8.52
N ILE A 132 28.92 19.39 -7.51
CA ILE A 132 28.51 19.25 -6.11
C ILE A 132 27.15 19.92 -5.88
N GLU A 133 26.93 21.14 -6.42
CA GLU A 133 25.64 21.82 -6.32
C GLU A 133 24.52 20.98 -6.95
N LEU A 134 24.77 20.37 -8.10
CA LEU A 134 23.81 19.47 -8.73
C LEU A 134 23.53 18.24 -7.88
N LEU A 135 24.57 17.57 -7.36
CA LEU A 135 24.40 16.40 -6.47
C LEU A 135 23.58 16.73 -5.22
N SER A 136 23.79 17.91 -4.64
CA SER A 136 23.03 18.35 -3.45
C SER A 136 21.52 18.55 -3.71
N LYS A 137 21.10 18.71 -4.97
CA LYS A 137 19.69 18.86 -5.37
C LYS A 137 18.98 17.51 -5.59
N LEU A 138 19.72 16.41 -5.68
CA LEU A 138 19.18 15.08 -5.98
C LEU A 138 18.11 14.60 -4.96
N PRO A 139 18.31 14.76 -3.63
CA PRO A 139 17.29 14.41 -2.65
C PRO A 139 15.97 15.18 -2.85
N THR A 140 16.05 16.48 -3.16
CA THR A 140 14.86 17.32 -3.40
C THR A 140 14.12 16.88 -4.66
N ILE A 141 14.84 16.53 -5.73
CA ILE A 141 14.27 16.01 -6.97
C ILE A 141 13.52 14.70 -6.69
N THR A 142 14.13 13.79 -5.92
CA THR A 142 13.55 12.50 -5.56
C THR A 142 12.30 12.66 -4.70
N ALA A 143 12.35 13.54 -3.71
CA ALA A 143 11.21 13.80 -2.81
C ALA A 143 10.03 14.49 -3.53
N SER A 144 10.31 15.31 -4.56
CA SER A 144 9.29 16.08 -5.30
C SER A 144 8.57 15.28 -6.39
N ALA A 145 9.00 14.05 -6.68
CA ALA A 145 8.39 13.21 -7.71
C ALA A 145 7.13 12.51 -7.17
N ALA A 146 6.00 12.71 -7.85
CA ALA A 146 4.72 12.10 -7.46
C ALA A 146 4.67 10.60 -7.76
N ASP A 147 5.32 10.17 -8.85
CA ASP A 147 5.40 8.77 -9.27
C ASP A 147 6.78 8.40 -9.80
N GLU A 148 6.96 7.12 -10.13
CA GLU A 148 8.23 6.58 -10.63
C GLU A 148 8.61 7.17 -12.00
N GLN A 149 7.67 7.34 -12.90
CA GLN A 149 7.92 7.88 -14.23
C GLN A 149 8.39 9.35 -14.17
N GLU A 150 7.78 10.14 -13.31
CA GLU A 150 8.22 11.52 -13.08
C GLU A 150 9.62 11.56 -12.47
N LEU A 151 9.93 10.63 -11.55
CA LEU A 151 11.26 10.51 -10.97
C LEU A 151 12.31 10.21 -12.04
N LEU A 152 12.09 9.20 -12.88
CA LEU A 152 13.01 8.82 -13.94
C LEU A 152 13.24 9.97 -14.94
N SER A 153 12.17 10.68 -15.31
CA SER A 153 12.26 11.86 -16.20
C SER A 153 13.12 12.98 -15.60
N LYS A 154 12.85 13.34 -14.34
CA LYS A 154 13.61 14.39 -13.64
C LYS A 154 15.10 14.03 -13.48
N ILE A 155 15.39 12.75 -13.26
CA ILE A 155 16.77 12.27 -13.13
C ILE A 155 17.52 12.35 -14.45
N VAL A 156 16.92 11.95 -15.56
CA VAL A 156 17.53 12.07 -16.89
C VAL A 156 17.79 13.53 -17.25
N ASP A 157 16.83 14.42 -16.99
CA ASP A 157 17.02 15.85 -17.18
C ASP A 157 18.16 16.42 -16.32
N TRP A 158 18.22 16.01 -15.06
CA TRP A 158 19.26 16.43 -14.13
C TRP A 158 20.65 15.92 -14.54
N LEU A 159 20.76 14.68 -15.01
CA LEU A 159 22.02 14.13 -15.54
C LEU A 159 22.55 14.92 -16.75
N PHE A 160 21.66 15.36 -17.63
CA PHE A 160 22.05 16.23 -18.74
C PHE A 160 22.60 17.59 -18.30
N LEU A 161 22.22 18.11 -17.15
CA LEU A 161 22.82 19.35 -16.61
C LEU A 161 24.25 19.11 -16.12
N GLY A 162 24.55 17.92 -15.58
CA GLY A 162 25.88 17.57 -15.07
C GLY A 162 26.85 17.01 -16.13
N ILE A 163 26.31 16.44 -17.23
CA ILE A 163 27.09 15.79 -18.29
C ILE A 163 26.79 16.46 -19.64
N LYS A 164 27.44 17.60 -19.88
CA LYS A 164 27.18 18.44 -21.06
C LYS A 164 27.55 17.75 -22.38
N ARG A 165 28.44 16.76 -22.36
CA ARG A 165 28.88 16.01 -23.54
C ARG A 165 27.92 14.88 -23.93
N ALA A 166 26.95 14.54 -23.06
CA ALA A 166 25.95 13.53 -23.35
C ALA A 166 25.00 14.00 -24.46
N SER A 167 24.81 13.17 -25.47
CA SER A 167 23.76 13.34 -26.48
C SER A 167 22.53 12.49 -26.15
N GLY A 168 22.71 11.34 -25.52
CA GLY A 168 21.63 10.43 -25.09
C GLY A 168 21.88 9.85 -23.70
N ILE A 169 20.83 9.76 -22.90
CA ILE A 169 20.82 9.14 -21.57
C ILE A 169 19.63 8.21 -21.48
N ALA A 170 19.85 7.00 -20.98
CA ALA A 170 18.78 6.02 -20.73
C ALA A 170 18.97 5.33 -19.39
N LEU A 171 17.87 5.12 -18.69
CA LEU A 171 17.77 4.19 -17.56
C LEU A 171 17.23 2.88 -18.10
N VAL A 172 17.97 1.81 -17.90
CA VAL A 172 17.71 0.49 -18.48
C VAL A 172 17.62 -0.57 -17.39
N ARG A 173 16.88 -1.65 -17.69
CA ARG A 173 16.75 -2.79 -16.80
C ARG A 173 16.91 -4.08 -17.61
N GLN A 174 17.70 -5.02 -17.12
CA GLN A 174 17.77 -6.35 -17.70
C GLN A 174 16.62 -7.20 -17.14
N ILE A 175 15.71 -7.65 -18.04
CA ILE A 175 14.51 -8.40 -17.64
C ILE A 175 14.84 -9.88 -17.48
N MET A 176 15.61 -10.44 -18.42
CA MET A 176 16.03 -11.84 -18.42
C MET A 176 17.56 -11.92 -18.51
N PRO A 177 18.26 -12.04 -17.36
CA PRO A 177 19.71 -12.09 -17.34
C PRO A 177 20.31 -13.20 -18.22
N GLU A 178 19.63 -14.36 -18.31
CA GLU A 178 20.08 -15.50 -19.13
C GLU A 178 20.01 -15.24 -20.64
N LYS A 179 19.05 -14.42 -21.09
CA LYS A 179 18.85 -14.06 -22.51
C LYS A 179 19.45 -12.70 -22.89
N GLY A 180 19.87 -11.93 -21.90
CA GLY A 180 20.41 -10.59 -22.09
C GLY A 180 19.39 -9.58 -22.61
N GLU A 181 18.10 -9.79 -22.39
CA GLU A 181 17.03 -8.89 -22.84
C GLU A 181 16.97 -7.64 -21.96
N VAL A 182 16.99 -6.47 -22.61
CA VAL A 182 17.05 -5.16 -21.95
C VAL A 182 15.80 -4.35 -22.22
N GLU A 183 15.17 -3.86 -21.17
CA GLU A 183 14.09 -2.89 -21.21
C GLU A 183 14.64 -1.48 -20.99
N VAL A 184 14.19 -0.53 -21.79
CA VAL A 184 14.51 0.89 -21.60
C VAL A 184 13.38 1.53 -20.80
N MET A 185 13.64 1.79 -19.50
CA MET A 185 12.65 2.33 -18.56
C MET A 185 12.33 3.79 -18.82
N HIS A 186 13.35 4.58 -19.10
CA HIS A 186 13.22 5.99 -19.49
C HIS A 186 14.45 6.45 -20.25
N TRP A 187 14.28 7.38 -21.19
CA TRP A 187 15.39 7.91 -21.99
C TRP A 187 15.08 9.32 -22.48
N ASP A 188 16.12 10.07 -22.77
CA ASP A 188 16.03 11.30 -23.56
C ASP A 188 17.27 11.45 -24.46
N TYR A 189 17.10 12.14 -25.59
CA TYR A 189 18.14 12.35 -26.57
C TYR A 189 18.18 13.83 -27.04
N ARG A 190 19.36 14.44 -27.00
CA ARG A 190 19.60 15.84 -27.31
C ARG A 190 20.53 16.02 -28.52
N GLY A 191 20.72 14.97 -29.31
CA GLY A 191 21.49 14.99 -30.54
C GLY A 191 20.73 15.59 -31.74
N ARG A 192 21.21 15.30 -32.97
CA ARG A 192 20.57 15.75 -34.20
C ARG A 192 19.14 15.25 -34.33
N LYS A 193 18.23 16.08 -34.90
CA LYS A 193 16.80 15.75 -35.04
C LYS A 193 16.53 14.49 -35.87
N ASP A 194 17.44 14.14 -36.78
CA ASP A 194 17.30 13.01 -37.70
C ASP A 194 17.98 11.71 -37.20
N ALA A 195 18.60 11.73 -36.02
CA ALA A 195 19.30 10.58 -35.46
C ALA A 195 18.39 9.75 -34.53
N TYR A 196 18.43 8.44 -34.70
CA TYR A 196 17.73 7.50 -33.84
C TYR A 196 18.64 7.10 -32.67
N PHE A 197 18.23 7.46 -31.43
CA PHE A 197 18.95 7.00 -30.26
C PHE A 197 18.52 5.58 -29.90
N ARG A 198 19.46 4.63 -29.90
CA ARG A 198 19.26 3.25 -29.44
C ARG A 198 20.42 2.85 -28.54
N PRO A 199 20.19 2.59 -27.24
CA PRO A 199 21.26 2.11 -26.35
C PRO A 199 21.85 0.78 -26.83
N SER A 200 23.17 0.61 -26.71
CA SER A 200 23.85 -0.65 -27.04
C SER A 200 23.50 -1.74 -26.04
N GLN A 201 22.85 -2.79 -26.50
CA GLN A 201 22.51 -3.94 -25.67
C GLN A 201 23.77 -4.70 -25.21
N ALA A 202 24.79 -4.78 -26.06
CA ALA A 202 26.05 -5.43 -25.72
C ALA A 202 26.76 -4.74 -24.56
N LEU A 203 26.91 -3.41 -24.62
CA LEU A 203 27.51 -2.61 -23.54
C LEU A 203 26.71 -2.70 -22.24
N ILE A 204 25.38 -2.64 -22.30
CA ILE A 204 24.51 -2.74 -21.13
C ILE A 204 24.65 -4.11 -20.46
N ASN A 205 24.54 -5.19 -21.23
CA ASN A 205 24.66 -6.55 -20.71
C ASN A 205 26.03 -6.81 -20.10
N GLN A 206 27.09 -6.30 -20.71
CA GLN A 206 28.42 -6.44 -20.19
C GLN A 206 28.59 -5.72 -18.85
N ALA A 207 28.17 -4.46 -18.77
CA ALA A 207 28.27 -3.67 -17.54
C ALA A 207 27.47 -4.30 -16.39
N ILE A 208 26.22 -4.70 -16.64
CA ILE A 208 25.37 -5.33 -15.61
C ILE A 208 25.93 -6.69 -15.18
N LYS A 209 26.36 -7.53 -16.12
CA LYS A 209 26.88 -8.87 -15.82
C LYS A 209 28.22 -8.84 -15.07
N SER A 210 29.09 -7.87 -15.39
CA SER A 210 30.39 -7.73 -14.72
C SER A 210 30.29 -6.95 -13.40
N GLU A 211 29.18 -6.27 -13.16
CA GLU A 211 28.98 -5.29 -12.07
C GLU A 211 30.01 -4.16 -12.10
N LEU A 212 30.58 -3.89 -13.26
CA LEU A 212 31.62 -2.88 -13.48
C LEU A 212 31.16 -1.83 -14.47
N SER A 213 31.53 -0.57 -14.20
CA SER A 213 31.28 0.53 -15.12
C SER A 213 32.10 0.35 -16.38
N THR A 214 31.43 0.25 -17.53
CA THR A 214 32.04 -0.10 -18.81
C THR A 214 31.85 1.02 -19.81
N ILE A 215 32.90 1.34 -20.57
CA ILE A 215 32.89 2.32 -21.66
C ILE A 215 33.29 1.68 -22.98
N HIS A 216 32.56 2.00 -24.04
CA HIS A 216 32.89 1.67 -25.42
C HIS A 216 33.18 2.92 -26.22
N PHE A 217 34.19 2.84 -27.10
CA PHE A 217 34.50 3.84 -28.13
C PHE A 217 34.31 3.18 -29.49
N TRP A 218 33.57 3.84 -30.39
CA TRP A 218 33.33 3.36 -31.76
C TRP A 218 34.07 4.22 -32.76
N ASN A 219 34.76 3.61 -33.75
CA ASN A 219 35.44 4.35 -34.81
C ASN A 219 34.42 4.85 -35.84
N GLN A 220 34.59 6.09 -36.27
CA GLN A 220 33.82 6.68 -37.39
C GLN A 220 34.22 6.10 -38.76
N ASP A 221 35.43 5.50 -38.88
CA ASP A 221 35.96 4.96 -40.14
C ASP A 221 35.52 3.51 -40.44
N THR A 222 34.91 2.81 -39.49
CA THR A 222 34.27 1.51 -39.74
C THR A 222 32.80 1.79 -40.09
N GLU A 223 32.34 1.31 -41.26
CA GLU A 223 30.93 1.29 -41.70
C GLU A 223 30.05 0.48 -40.73
N SER A 224 30.03 0.88 -39.47
CA SER A 224 29.13 0.31 -38.45
C SER A 224 27.82 1.06 -38.59
N GLU A 225 26.75 0.36 -38.97
CA GLU A 225 25.39 0.90 -39.02
C GLU A 225 25.00 1.60 -37.71
N TYR A 226 25.64 1.21 -36.60
CA TYR A 226 25.40 1.78 -35.27
C TYR A 226 25.88 3.23 -35.16
N THR A 227 27.07 3.55 -35.67
CA THR A 227 27.66 4.91 -35.61
C THR A 227 27.11 5.87 -36.66
N GLU A 228 26.79 5.37 -37.86
CA GLU A 228 26.24 6.21 -38.94
C GLU A 228 24.81 6.65 -38.63
N LEU A 229 23.95 5.76 -38.16
CA LEU A 229 22.55 6.04 -37.86
C LEU A 229 22.36 6.93 -36.62
N GLN A 230 23.25 6.81 -35.62
CA GLN A 230 23.06 7.47 -34.32
C GLN A 230 23.94 8.70 -34.12
N GLY A 231 25.02 8.84 -34.88
CA GLY A 231 25.98 9.94 -34.72
C GLY A 231 26.63 9.98 -33.33
N ILE A 232 26.86 8.81 -32.74
CA ILE A 232 27.45 8.57 -31.41
C ILE A 232 28.81 7.90 -31.64
N ASP A 233 29.84 8.32 -30.93
CA ASP A 233 31.19 7.75 -31.03
C ASP A 233 31.76 7.24 -29.70
N TRP A 234 31.05 7.51 -28.60
CA TRP A 234 31.32 6.93 -27.29
C TRP A 234 30.04 6.65 -26.50
N GLY A 235 30.09 5.68 -25.62
CA GLY A 235 29.03 5.40 -24.65
C GLY A 235 29.58 4.65 -23.47
N PHE A 236 28.96 4.83 -22.31
CA PHE A 236 29.23 4.04 -21.12
C PHE A 236 27.96 3.60 -20.41
N CYS A 237 28.05 2.50 -19.70
CA CYS A 237 27.00 1.99 -18.86
C CYS A 237 27.52 1.76 -17.44
N ILE A 238 26.76 2.26 -16.46
CA ILE A 238 27.05 2.11 -15.04
C ILE A 238 25.98 1.20 -14.45
N PRO A 239 26.35 0.01 -13.90
CA PRO A 239 25.42 -0.84 -13.22
C PRO A 239 24.99 -0.19 -11.90
N MET A 240 23.69 -0.16 -11.65
CA MET A 240 23.14 0.42 -10.42
C MET A 240 23.18 -0.64 -9.32
N GLN A 241 23.69 -0.29 -8.14
CA GLN A 241 23.86 -1.18 -7.02
C GLN A 241 22.67 -1.11 -6.06
N GLY A 242 22.45 -2.18 -5.28
CA GLY A 242 21.42 -2.28 -4.24
C GLY A 242 20.13 -2.95 -4.72
N ASP A 243 19.39 -3.53 -3.77
CA ASP A 243 18.19 -4.37 -4.02
C ASP A 243 17.07 -3.63 -4.77
N ALA A 244 16.92 -2.35 -4.50
CA ALA A 244 15.91 -1.51 -5.17
C ALA A 244 16.20 -1.23 -6.65
N CYS A 245 17.43 -1.49 -7.11
CA CYS A 245 17.91 -1.26 -8.48
C CYS A 245 18.60 -2.49 -9.07
N GLN A 246 18.27 -3.68 -8.60
CA GLN A 246 18.86 -4.91 -9.12
C GLN A 246 18.65 -5.05 -10.63
N ASN A 247 19.70 -5.37 -11.37
CA ASN A 247 19.73 -5.46 -12.84
C ASN A 247 19.42 -4.13 -13.58
N TRP A 248 19.54 -2.99 -12.90
CA TRP A 248 19.41 -1.69 -13.54
C TRP A 248 20.77 -1.18 -14.01
N GLY A 249 20.74 -0.34 -15.07
CA GLY A 249 21.91 0.34 -15.59
C GLY A 249 21.59 1.78 -15.98
N LEU A 250 22.55 2.67 -15.78
CA LEU A 250 22.54 4.04 -16.31
C LEU A 250 23.41 4.07 -17.57
N TYR A 251 22.78 4.19 -18.74
CA TYR A 251 23.44 4.27 -20.03
C TYR A 251 23.54 5.72 -20.48
N ILE A 252 24.75 6.15 -20.85
CA ILE A 252 25.03 7.50 -21.34
C ILE A 252 25.90 7.40 -22.58
N ALA A 253 25.54 8.17 -23.62
CA ALA A 253 26.27 8.17 -24.87
C ALA A 253 26.35 9.57 -25.46
N GLY A 254 27.39 9.84 -26.26
CA GLY A 254 27.60 11.14 -26.84
C GLY A 254 28.49 11.10 -28.08
N LYS A 255 28.78 12.29 -28.58
CA LYS A 255 29.63 12.52 -29.73
C LYS A 255 30.80 13.42 -29.35
N THR A 256 31.99 13.08 -29.85
CA THR A 256 33.18 13.91 -29.74
C THR A 256 33.16 15.02 -30.81
N ASP A 257 33.65 16.21 -30.50
CA ASP A 257 33.81 17.28 -31.50
C ASP A 257 34.80 16.87 -32.58
N THR A 258 34.41 17.11 -33.83
CA THR A 258 34.97 16.56 -35.08
C THR A 258 36.41 16.94 -35.42
N THR A 259 37.17 17.56 -34.51
CA THR A 259 38.54 17.98 -34.75
C THR A 259 39.62 17.02 -34.25
N SER A 260 39.24 16.02 -33.47
CA SER A 260 40.15 15.05 -32.84
C SER A 260 39.99 13.66 -33.44
N ARG A 261 41.07 13.02 -33.93
CA ARG A 261 41.05 11.60 -34.36
C ARG A 261 40.79 10.71 -33.15
N LEU A 262 39.70 9.98 -33.20
CA LEU A 262 39.30 9.03 -32.13
C LEU A 262 40.39 7.99 -31.85
N GLY A 263 40.67 7.83 -30.59
CA GLY A 263 41.60 6.79 -30.08
C GLY A 263 42.96 7.29 -29.61
N SER A 264 43.38 8.50 -29.95
CA SER A 264 44.67 9.05 -29.53
C SER A 264 44.60 10.30 -28.64
N ASP A 265 43.43 10.89 -28.45
CA ASP A 265 43.30 12.12 -27.65
C ASP A 265 43.04 11.77 -26.18
N SER A 266 44.14 11.67 -25.41
CA SER A 266 44.14 11.36 -23.99
C SER A 266 43.26 12.34 -23.17
N LEU A 267 43.05 13.56 -23.66
CA LEU A 267 42.26 14.59 -22.99
C LEU A 267 40.77 14.27 -23.06
N THR A 268 40.26 13.90 -24.23
CA THR A 268 38.84 13.55 -24.42
C THR A 268 38.45 12.29 -23.62
N GLN A 269 39.30 11.25 -23.64
CA GLN A 269 39.10 10.07 -22.83
C GLN A 269 39.11 10.39 -21.34
N PHE A 270 39.98 11.29 -20.90
CA PHE A 270 40.04 11.72 -19.50
C PHE A 270 38.76 12.46 -19.09
N GLN A 271 38.24 13.31 -19.94
CA GLN A 271 36.99 14.05 -19.69
C GLN A 271 35.76 13.14 -19.63
N ILE A 272 35.68 12.12 -20.48
CA ILE A 272 34.61 11.13 -20.44
C ILE A 272 34.68 10.31 -19.15
N LYS A 273 35.87 9.97 -18.68
CA LYS A 273 36.07 9.30 -17.36
C LYS A 273 35.61 10.16 -16.18
N GLN A 274 35.76 11.48 -16.27
CA GLN A 274 35.22 12.41 -15.26
C GLN A 274 33.69 12.44 -15.28
N ASP A 275 33.08 12.40 -16.47
CA ASP A 275 31.63 12.32 -16.63
C ASP A 275 31.11 10.99 -16.10
N MET A 276 31.84 9.89 -16.34
CA MET A 276 31.55 8.57 -15.79
C MET A 276 31.60 8.53 -14.26
N LYS A 277 32.63 9.17 -13.65
CA LYS A 277 32.69 9.32 -12.18
C LYS A 277 31.50 10.10 -11.62
N TYR A 278 31.08 11.19 -12.28
CA TYR A 278 29.91 11.95 -11.86
C TYR A 278 28.64 11.10 -11.95
N ALA A 279 28.45 10.39 -13.04
CA ALA A 279 27.33 9.49 -13.26
C ALA A 279 27.30 8.32 -12.25
N GLU A 280 28.47 7.81 -11.85
CA GLU A 280 28.62 6.78 -10.82
C GLU A 280 28.13 7.25 -9.46
N LEU A 281 28.56 8.45 -9.02
CA LEU A 281 28.11 9.06 -7.78
C LEU A 281 26.60 9.34 -7.81
N ALA A 282 26.10 9.81 -8.93
CA ALA A 282 24.67 10.02 -9.15
C ALA A 282 23.87 8.70 -9.06
N SER A 283 24.36 7.65 -9.72
CA SER A 283 23.77 6.31 -9.71
C SER A 283 23.71 5.73 -8.30
N SER A 284 24.82 5.79 -7.56
CA SER A 284 24.89 5.35 -6.15
C SER A 284 23.91 6.11 -5.26
N THR A 285 23.89 7.44 -5.37
CA THR A 285 22.97 8.28 -4.58
C THR A 285 21.50 7.93 -4.89
N LEU A 286 21.19 7.74 -6.18
CA LEU A 286 19.85 7.38 -6.63
C LEU A 286 19.41 6.03 -6.10
N SER A 287 20.30 5.04 -6.14
CA SER A 287 20.03 3.69 -5.60
C SER A 287 19.69 3.74 -4.11
N HIS A 288 20.46 4.49 -3.33
CA HIS A 288 20.19 4.68 -1.90
C HIS A 288 18.85 5.38 -1.64
N LEU A 289 18.56 6.48 -2.36
CA LEU A 289 17.28 7.20 -2.21
C LEU A 289 16.08 6.34 -2.60
N ARG A 290 16.24 5.50 -3.63
CA ARG A 290 15.19 4.56 -4.04
C ARG A 290 14.98 3.46 -2.99
N SER A 291 16.05 2.94 -2.39
CA SER A 291 15.97 1.98 -1.29
C SER A 291 15.24 2.57 -0.09
N LEU A 292 15.55 3.80 0.30
CA LEU A 292 14.84 4.49 1.37
C LEU A 292 13.34 4.64 1.07
N LYS A 293 12.99 5.08 -0.15
CA LYS A 293 11.58 5.22 -0.56
C LYS A 293 10.83 3.89 -0.60
N ASN A 294 11.50 2.80 -0.95
CA ASN A 294 10.92 1.46 -0.87
C ASN A 294 10.71 1.01 0.58
N MET A 295 11.65 1.31 1.49
CA MET A 295 11.49 1.03 2.91
C MET A 295 10.31 1.83 3.51
N GLU A 296 10.18 3.12 3.18
CA GLU A 296 9.03 3.93 3.60
C GLU A 296 7.69 3.36 3.10
N ARG A 297 7.64 2.87 1.85
CA ARG A 297 6.44 2.23 1.30
C ARG A 297 6.12 0.91 2.01
N LEU A 298 7.12 0.09 2.28
CA LEU A 298 6.96 -1.15 3.04
C LEU A 298 6.48 -0.86 4.46
N GLN A 299 7.06 0.14 5.13
CA GLN A 299 6.63 0.60 6.44
C GLN A 299 5.16 1.02 6.43
N ALA A 300 4.75 1.88 5.49
CA ALA A 300 3.36 2.31 5.35
C ALA A 300 2.40 1.13 5.06
N HIS A 301 2.88 0.10 4.35
CA HIS A 301 2.09 -1.10 4.11
C HIS A 301 1.95 -1.94 5.39
N PHE A 302 3.01 -2.12 6.16
CA PHE A 302 2.96 -2.83 7.44
C PHE A 302 2.07 -2.12 8.48
N GLN A 303 2.05 -0.79 8.50
CA GLN A 303 1.16 0.00 9.38
C GLN A 303 -0.34 -0.25 9.14
N GLN A 304 -0.72 -0.83 8.01
CA GLN A 304 -2.11 -1.26 7.78
C GLN A 304 -2.52 -2.49 8.60
N PHE A 305 -1.56 -3.26 9.09
CA PHE A 305 -1.80 -4.52 9.80
C PHE A 305 -1.28 -4.51 11.24
N PHE A 306 -0.30 -3.67 11.52
CA PHE A 306 0.40 -3.63 12.81
C PHE A 306 0.40 -2.22 13.42
N PRO A 307 0.29 -2.09 14.74
CA PRO A 307 0.52 -0.82 15.42
C PRO A 307 1.96 -0.34 15.25
N ASP A 308 2.18 0.98 15.36
CA ASP A 308 3.48 1.62 15.12
C ASP A 308 4.63 1.00 15.93
N VAL A 309 4.38 0.65 17.18
CA VAL A 309 5.38 0.03 18.08
C VAL A 309 5.89 -1.31 17.55
N VAL A 310 5.03 -2.06 16.85
CA VAL A 310 5.37 -3.34 16.24
C VAL A 310 6.14 -3.13 14.95
N VAL A 311 5.70 -2.17 14.13
CA VAL A 311 6.39 -1.81 12.88
C VAL A 311 7.82 -1.33 13.18
N ASP A 312 8.01 -0.50 14.18
CA ASP A 312 9.33 -0.02 14.61
C ASP A 312 10.22 -1.17 15.10
N ALA A 313 9.68 -2.12 15.85
CA ALA A 313 10.39 -3.31 16.27
C ALA A 313 10.80 -4.23 15.10
N LEU A 314 9.93 -4.39 14.10
CA LEU A 314 10.23 -5.14 12.87
C LEU A 314 11.34 -4.49 12.04
N LEU A 315 11.33 -3.16 11.92
CA LEU A 315 12.32 -2.39 11.16
C LEU A 315 13.70 -2.30 11.86
N SER A 316 13.74 -2.48 13.17
CA SER A 316 14.99 -2.44 13.95
C SER A 316 15.87 -3.69 13.85
N GLY A 317 15.51 -4.68 12.99
CA GLY A 317 16.36 -5.83 12.64
C GLY A 317 16.14 -7.09 13.47
N SER A 318 15.11 -7.15 14.34
CA SER A 318 14.72 -8.33 15.14
C SER A 318 13.59 -9.14 14.48
N SER A 319 13.36 -8.97 13.17
CA SER A 319 12.11 -9.36 12.50
C SER A 319 11.85 -10.87 12.47
N GLU A 320 12.86 -11.70 12.19
CA GLU A 320 12.65 -13.15 12.05
C GLU A 320 12.25 -13.83 13.36
N GLU A 321 12.80 -13.39 14.50
CA GLU A 321 12.45 -13.96 15.82
C GLU A 321 11.08 -13.46 16.31
N LEU A 322 10.70 -12.22 16.00
CA LEU A 322 9.45 -11.61 16.43
C LEU A 322 8.22 -12.26 15.79
N LEU A 323 8.28 -12.60 14.51
CA LEU A 323 7.16 -13.18 13.75
C LEU A 323 7.11 -14.71 13.82
N THR A 324 8.12 -15.37 14.41
CA THR A 324 8.14 -16.83 14.56
C THR A 324 6.92 -17.31 15.37
N PRO A 325 6.18 -18.31 14.89
CA PRO A 325 5.03 -18.85 15.60
C PRO A 325 5.38 -19.35 17.02
N ARG A 326 4.64 -18.87 18.01
CA ARG A 326 4.81 -19.28 19.41
C ARG A 326 3.50 -19.25 20.18
N GLU A 327 3.46 -20.05 21.25
CA GLU A 327 2.36 -19.97 22.21
C GLU A 327 2.43 -18.64 22.97
N ALA A 328 1.29 -17.97 23.05
CA ALA A 328 1.11 -16.74 23.80
C ALA A 328 -0.29 -16.69 24.44
N ASP A 329 -0.40 -15.96 25.54
CA ASP A 329 -1.70 -15.63 26.13
C ASP A 329 -2.26 -14.42 25.38
N LEU A 330 -3.41 -14.60 24.75
CA LEU A 330 -3.98 -13.64 23.80
C LEU A 330 -5.41 -13.30 24.15
N SER A 331 -5.85 -12.10 23.81
CA SER A 331 -7.27 -11.77 23.63
C SER A 331 -7.57 -11.67 22.13
N ILE A 332 -8.59 -12.39 21.71
CA ILE A 332 -8.99 -12.50 20.30
C ILE A 332 -10.39 -11.95 20.16
N MET A 333 -10.59 -11.12 19.14
CA MET A 333 -11.86 -10.49 18.82
C MET A 333 -12.27 -10.83 17.39
N PHE A 334 -13.52 -11.21 17.21
CA PHE A 334 -14.20 -11.31 15.92
C PHE A 334 -15.29 -10.24 15.84
N CYS A 335 -15.36 -9.58 14.69
CA CYS A 335 -16.38 -8.56 14.37
C CYS A 335 -17.06 -8.94 13.06
N ASP A 336 -18.38 -9.05 13.05
CA ASP A 336 -19.19 -9.35 11.86
C ASP A 336 -20.20 -8.24 11.58
N LEU A 337 -20.42 -7.92 10.29
CA LEU A 337 -21.37 -6.88 9.87
C LEU A 337 -22.77 -7.47 9.79
N SER A 338 -23.63 -7.14 10.74
CA SER A 338 -25.02 -7.59 10.76
C SER A 338 -25.82 -6.93 9.62
N GLY A 339 -26.55 -7.77 8.87
CA GLY A 339 -27.39 -7.34 7.74
C GLY A 339 -26.70 -7.37 6.38
N PHE A 340 -25.40 -7.68 6.31
CA PHE A 340 -24.66 -7.77 5.04
C PHE A 340 -25.26 -8.80 4.08
N SER A 341 -25.62 -10.01 4.56
CA SER A 341 -26.20 -11.07 3.72
C SER A 341 -27.49 -10.61 3.02
N ASN A 342 -28.39 -9.91 3.72
CA ASN A 342 -29.62 -9.36 3.13
C ASN A 342 -29.30 -8.23 2.15
N ALA A 343 -28.36 -7.33 2.51
CA ALA A 343 -27.93 -6.25 1.64
C ALA A 343 -27.26 -6.78 0.36
N SER A 344 -26.56 -7.91 0.42
CA SER A 344 -25.92 -8.53 -0.74
C SER A 344 -26.91 -9.16 -1.73
N GLU A 345 -28.01 -9.75 -1.22
CA GLU A 345 -29.09 -10.30 -2.05
C GLU A 345 -29.88 -9.17 -2.75
N ASP A 346 -30.18 -8.08 -2.03
CA ASP A 346 -30.93 -6.93 -2.56
C ASP A 346 -30.09 -6.06 -3.52
N SER A 347 -28.76 -6.06 -3.36
CA SER A 347 -27.84 -5.18 -4.10
C SER A 347 -27.25 -5.80 -5.38
N ALA A 348 -27.83 -6.86 -5.93
CA ALA A 348 -27.35 -7.49 -7.17
C ALA A 348 -27.15 -6.50 -8.35
N ALA A 349 -27.78 -5.33 -8.31
CA ALA A 349 -27.65 -4.26 -9.30
C ALA A 349 -26.52 -3.25 -9.00
N ASN A 350 -25.92 -3.24 -7.78
CA ASN A 350 -24.93 -2.23 -7.37
C ASN A 350 -23.85 -2.77 -6.42
N LEU A 351 -23.13 -3.80 -6.86
CA LEU A 351 -22.08 -4.47 -6.10
C LEU A 351 -20.93 -3.53 -5.68
N MET A 352 -20.64 -2.49 -6.47
CA MET A 352 -19.56 -1.54 -6.15
C MET A 352 -19.91 -0.68 -4.92
N ASN A 353 -21.16 -0.26 -4.78
CA ASN A 353 -21.59 0.50 -3.59
C ASN A 353 -21.58 -0.40 -2.34
N LEU A 354 -22.00 -1.66 -2.47
CA LEU A 354 -21.92 -2.62 -1.38
C LEU A 354 -20.46 -2.82 -0.94
N LEU A 355 -19.56 -3.06 -1.91
CA LEU A 355 -18.12 -3.18 -1.64
C LEU A 355 -17.57 -1.95 -0.92
N GLN A 356 -17.92 -0.73 -1.37
CA GLN A 356 -17.46 0.50 -0.75
C GLN A 356 -17.97 0.60 0.70
N SER A 357 -19.28 0.39 0.93
CA SER A 357 -19.87 0.45 2.28
C SER A 357 -19.27 -0.59 3.23
N THR A 358 -18.99 -1.79 2.72
CA THR A 358 -18.31 -2.85 3.49
C THR A 358 -16.87 -2.45 3.82
N SER A 359 -16.12 -1.94 2.84
CA SER A 359 -14.74 -1.48 3.04
C SER A 359 -14.67 -0.33 4.04
N ASP A 360 -15.60 0.61 3.97
CA ASP A 360 -15.68 1.74 4.92
C ASP A 360 -15.96 1.23 6.34
N SER A 361 -16.87 0.26 6.49
CA SER A 361 -17.20 -0.34 7.79
C SER A 361 -16.04 -1.17 8.35
N LEU A 362 -15.39 -1.98 7.53
CA LEU A 362 -14.18 -2.71 7.94
C LEU A 362 -13.04 -1.76 8.32
N SER A 363 -12.94 -0.61 7.65
CA SER A 363 -11.96 0.43 8.00
C SER A 363 -12.20 1.03 9.39
N LEU A 364 -13.47 1.20 9.81
CA LEU A 364 -13.78 1.62 11.19
C LEU A 364 -13.33 0.58 12.21
N ILE A 365 -13.56 -0.71 11.94
CA ILE A 365 -13.14 -1.81 12.82
C ILE A 365 -11.61 -1.83 12.96
N THR A 366 -10.90 -1.84 11.83
CA THR A 366 -9.43 -1.92 11.82
C THR A 366 -8.78 -0.72 12.50
N GLN A 367 -9.32 0.47 12.29
CA GLN A 367 -8.84 1.68 12.94
C GLN A 367 -8.89 1.57 14.47
N GLN A 368 -9.96 1.04 15.04
CA GLN A 368 -10.10 0.91 16.50
C GLN A 368 -9.23 -0.23 17.06
N ILE A 369 -9.09 -1.33 16.33
CA ILE A 369 -8.17 -2.41 16.71
C ILE A 369 -6.73 -1.89 16.80
N LEU A 370 -6.24 -1.21 15.75
CA LEU A 370 -4.88 -0.65 15.70
C LEU A 370 -4.68 0.46 16.75
N ALA A 371 -5.69 1.32 16.97
CA ALA A 371 -5.61 2.39 17.98
C ALA A 371 -5.44 1.88 19.41
N GLN A 372 -5.85 0.62 19.69
CA GLN A 372 -5.66 -0.06 20.96
C GLN A 372 -4.50 -1.08 20.93
N ASP A 373 -3.51 -0.87 20.04
CA ASP A 373 -2.33 -1.73 19.85
C ASP A 373 -2.65 -3.19 19.48
N GLY A 374 -3.80 -3.44 18.87
CA GLY A 374 -4.18 -4.77 18.38
C GLY A 374 -3.62 -5.06 16.99
N VAL A 375 -3.44 -6.34 16.70
CA VAL A 375 -2.97 -6.85 15.40
C VAL A 375 -4.16 -7.33 14.58
N ILE A 376 -4.20 -6.98 13.29
CA ILE A 376 -5.19 -7.52 12.36
C ILE A 376 -4.74 -8.89 11.90
N GLY A 377 -5.53 -9.91 12.22
CA GLY A 377 -5.20 -11.30 11.90
C GLY A 377 -5.74 -11.78 10.56
N ASP A 378 -6.98 -11.46 10.24
CA ASP A 378 -7.62 -11.90 8.99
C ASP A 378 -8.92 -11.15 8.70
N PHE A 379 -9.36 -11.25 7.43
CA PHE A 379 -10.68 -10.84 6.96
C PHE A 379 -11.36 -12.01 6.24
N HIS A 380 -12.62 -12.30 6.57
CA HIS A 380 -13.42 -13.30 5.89
C HIS A 380 -14.75 -12.69 5.43
N GLY A 381 -14.76 -12.15 4.21
CA GLY A 381 -15.94 -11.45 3.69
C GLY A 381 -16.19 -10.15 4.43
N ASP A 382 -17.23 -10.12 5.23
CA ASP A 382 -17.67 -9.03 6.11
C ASP A 382 -17.20 -9.16 7.57
N GLU A 383 -16.45 -10.23 7.88
CA GLU A 383 -15.90 -10.49 9.20
C GLU A 383 -14.44 -10.02 9.30
N ALA A 384 -14.07 -9.39 10.40
CA ALA A 384 -12.71 -9.02 10.74
C ALA A 384 -12.26 -9.66 12.05
N MET A 385 -11.01 -10.16 12.09
CA MET A 385 -10.38 -10.71 13.29
C MET A 385 -9.23 -9.82 13.74
N GLY A 386 -9.24 -9.42 15.02
CA GLY A 386 -8.14 -8.74 15.70
C GLY A 386 -7.68 -9.52 16.92
N PHE A 387 -6.43 -9.31 17.34
CA PHE A 387 -5.91 -9.95 18.56
C PHE A 387 -4.83 -9.11 19.25
N TRP A 388 -4.64 -9.34 20.55
CA TRP A 388 -3.71 -8.62 21.43
C TRP A 388 -2.86 -9.60 22.23
N GLY A 389 -1.68 -9.16 22.72
CA GLY A 389 -0.74 -9.97 23.51
C GLY A 389 0.40 -10.57 22.66
N TRP A 390 0.50 -10.21 21.39
CA TRP A 390 1.55 -10.61 20.46
C TRP A 390 1.74 -9.49 19.40
N PRO A 391 2.94 -9.29 18.83
CA PRO A 391 4.23 -9.95 19.09
C PRO A 391 4.91 -9.46 20.36
N VAL A 392 4.49 -8.33 20.90
CA VAL A 392 4.97 -7.81 22.19
C VAL A 392 4.13 -8.41 23.30
N ALA A 393 4.79 -9.10 24.24
CA ALA A 393 4.10 -9.72 25.38
C ALA A 393 3.59 -8.64 26.35
N GLU A 394 2.29 -8.69 26.64
CA GLU A 394 1.62 -7.89 27.66
C GLU A 394 1.01 -8.79 28.73
N THR A 395 0.66 -8.23 29.88
CA THR A 395 -0.09 -9.03 30.87
C THR A 395 -1.52 -9.32 30.36
N PRO A 396 -2.10 -10.47 30.73
CA PRO A 396 -3.44 -10.85 30.27
C PRO A 396 -4.51 -9.78 30.55
N GLU A 397 -4.41 -9.07 31.68
CA GLU A 397 -5.33 -8.01 32.06
C GLU A 397 -5.24 -6.80 31.09
N ILE A 398 -4.02 -6.46 30.66
CA ILE A 398 -3.80 -5.31 29.75
C ILE A 398 -4.41 -5.62 28.38
N HIS A 399 -4.04 -6.73 27.78
CA HIS A 399 -4.53 -7.04 26.43
C HIS A 399 -6.05 -7.34 26.41
N ALA A 400 -6.65 -7.91 27.47
CA ALA A 400 -8.09 -8.09 27.58
C ALA A 400 -8.82 -6.73 27.67
N ARG A 401 -8.28 -5.78 28.46
CA ARG A 401 -8.84 -4.42 28.57
C ARG A 401 -8.77 -3.68 27.24
N LYS A 402 -7.63 -3.75 26.52
CA LYS A 402 -7.47 -3.15 25.19
C LYS A 402 -8.49 -3.72 24.18
N ALA A 403 -8.67 -5.03 24.15
CA ALA A 403 -9.66 -5.67 23.29
C ALA A 403 -11.09 -5.20 23.59
N CYS A 404 -11.47 -5.11 24.86
CA CYS A 404 -12.79 -4.62 25.27
C CYS A 404 -12.96 -3.11 25.01
N ALA A 405 -11.93 -2.30 25.18
CA ALA A 405 -11.95 -0.88 24.82
C ALA A 405 -12.14 -0.70 23.31
N ALA A 406 -11.39 -1.45 22.49
CA ALA A 406 -11.58 -1.45 21.04
C ALA A 406 -13.02 -1.79 20.63
N ALA A 407 -13.62 -2.80 21.27
CA ALA A 407 -15.00 -3.21 21.01
C ALA A 407 -16.02 -2.08 21.31
N LEU A 408 -15.87 -1.37 22.40
CA LEU A 408 -16.73 -0.23 22.77
C LEU A 408 -16.57 0.93 21.77
N GLU A 409 -15.35 1.25 21.38
CA GLU A 409 -15.08 2.30 20.38
C GLU A 409 -15.61 1.92 18.98
N ILE A 410 -15.54 0.64 18.60
CA ILE A 410 -16.16 0.14 17.37
C ILE A 410 -17.67 0.39 17.41
N LEU A 411 -18.37 -0.02 18.47
CA LEU A 411 -19.81 0.22 18.61
C LEU A 411 -20.16 1.72 18.50
N THR A 412 -19.44 2.57 19.20
CA THR A 412 -19.66 4.02 19.17
C THR A 412 -19.45 4.59 17.77
N SER A 413 -18.42 4.12 17.07
CA SER A 413 -18.12 4.54 15.69
C SER A 413 -19.21 4.10 14.71
N PHE A 414 -19.75 2.89 14.88
CA PHE A 414 -20.81 2.34 14.03
C PHE A 414 -22.13 3.09 14.19
N LEU A 415 -22.52 3.48 15.39
CA LEU A 415 -23.74 4.25 15.64
C LEU A 415 -23.77 5.58 14.85
N SER A 416 -22.62 6.16 14.57
CA SER A 416 -22.52 7.47 13.93
C SER A 416 -22.11 7.45 12.45
N LYS A 417 -21.48 6.38 11.95
CA LYS A 417 -20.77 6.40 10.66
C LYS A 417 -21.03 5.21 9.74
N SER A 418 -21.61 4.11 10.23
CA SER A 418 -21.81 2.89 9.42
C SER A 418 -23.25 2.73 8.95
N ALA A 419 -23.42 2.09 7.79
CA ALA A 419 -24.71 1.64 7.28
C ALA A 419 -25.12 0.26 7.85
N PHE A 420 -24.19 -0.44 8.49
CA PHE A 420 -24.39 -1.76 9.09
C PHE A 420 -24.33 -1.68 10.61
N GLU A 421 -24.94 -2.65 11.27
CA GLU A 421 -24.69 -2.94 12.68
C GLU A 421 -23.49 -3.90 12.79
N VAL A 422 -22.86 -3.95 13.97
CA VAL A 422 -21.72 -4.84 14.21
C VAL A 422 -21.98 -5.74 15.42
N THR A 423 -21.61 -7.02 15.30
CA THR A 423 -21.58 -7.98 16.40
C THR A 423 -20.15 -8.39 16.70
N ILE A 424 -19.80 -8.50 17.99
CA ILE A 424 -18.42 -8.68 18.45
C ILE A 424 -18.36 -9.84 19.44
N GLY A 425 -17.43 -10.78 19.21
CA GLY A 425 -17.11 -11.86 20.12
C GLY A 425 -15.67 -11.77 20.61
N ILE A 426 -15.45 -11.81 21.94
CA ILE A 426 -14.12 -11.71 22.54
C ILE A 426 -13.84 -12.93 23.41
N ALA A 427 -12.69 -13.55 23.22
CA ALA A 427 -12.22 -14.64 24.07
C ALA A 427 -10.73 -14.50 24.39
N SER A 428 -10.32 -14.88 25.60
CA SER A 428 -8.93 -14.80 26.05
C SER A 428 -8.37 -16.16 26.43
N GLY A 429 -7.09 -16.42 26.09
CA GLY A 429 -6.41 -17.65 26.46
C GLY A 429 -5.18 -17.95 25.61
N VAL A 430 -4.56 -19.10 25.90
CA VAL A 430 -3.37 -19.55 25.20
C VAL A 430 -3.70 -19.99 23.77
N SER A 431 -3.00 -19.41 22.81
CA SER A 431 -3.08 -19.73 21.39
C SER A 431 -1.70 -19.59 20.74
N VAL A 432 -1.52 -20.09 19.51
CA VAL A 432 -0.31 -19.91 18.74
C VAL A 432 -0.50 -18.71 17.82
N ALA A 433 0.36 -17.69 17.94
CA ALA A 433 0.38 -16.54 17.05
C ALA A 433 1.73 -16.44 16.33
N GLY A 434 1.72 -15.98 15.11
CA GLY A 434 2.92 -15.80 14.28
C GLY A 434 2.62 -15.88 12.79
N GLU A 435 3.68 -16.06 12.01
CA GLU A 435 3.56 -16.33 10.58
C GLU A 435 3.05 -17.75 10.34
N ILE A 436 1.83 -17.88 9.86
CA ILE A 436 1.15 -19.15 9.61
C ILE A 436 0.84 -19.27 8.12
N GLY A 437 1.19 -20.42 7.51
CA GLY A 437 0.93 -20.63 6.09
C GLY A 437 1.73 -21.77 5.49
N SER A 438 1.89 -21.70 4.17
CA SER A 438 2.69 -22.64 3.36
C SER A 438 3.96 -21.94 2.86
N ASN A 439 4.88 -22.70 2.25
CA ASN A 439 6.10 -22.15 1.64
C ASN A 439 5.86 -21.09 0.54
N HIS A 440 4.62 -20.95 0.06
CA HIS A 440 4.25 -20.01 -1.02
C HIS A 440 3.35 -18.87 -0.56
N GLN A 441 2.70 -19.00 0.59
CA GLN A 441 1.80 -17.98 1.12
C GLN A 441 1.82 -18.03 2.64
N VAL A 442 2.29 -16.95 3.25
CA VAL A 442 2.38 -16.78 4.70
C VAL A 442 1.57 -15.56 5.09
N LYS A 443 0.88 -15.62 6.21
CA LYS A 443 0.19 -14.49 6.83
C LYS A 443 0.42 -14.50 8.33
N VAL A 444 0.41 -13.33 8.94
CA VAL A 444 0.35 -13.23 10.40
C VAL A 444 -1.06 -13.55 10.84
N SER A 445 -1.20 -14.55 11.71
CA SER A 445 -2.51 -15.00 12.18
C SER A 445 -2.39 -15.73 13.52
N VAL A 446 -3.53 -16.18 14.04
CA VAL A 446 -3.63 -16.92 15.30
C VAL A 446 -4.34 -18.25 15.07
N LEU A 447 -3.86 -19.30 15.73
CA LEU A 447 -4.46 -20.63 15.70
C LEU A 447 -4.66 -21.15 17.13
N GLY A 448 -5.85 -21.63 17.45
CA GLY A 448 -6.13 -22.23 18.75
C GLY A 448 -7.62 -22.32 19.09
N PRO A 449 -7.96 -22.98 20.19
CA PRO A 449 -9.35 -23.14 20.62
C PRO A 449 -10.02 -21.82 20.99
N VAL A 450 -9.25 -20.82 21.40
CA VAL A 450 -9.73 -19.47 21.75
C VAL A 450 -10.25 -18.73 20.52
N VAL A 451 -9.61 -18.91 19.35
CA VAL A 451 -10.07 -18.36 18.06
C VAL A 451 -11.48 -18.84 17.75
N ASN A 452 -11.69 -20.16 17.86
CA ASN A 452 -12.99 -20.77 17.61
C ASN A 452 -14.04 -20.32 18.62
N LEU A 453 -13.64 -20.08 19.89
CA LEU A 453 -14.55 -19.59 20.92
C LEU A 453 -14.98 -18.14 20.62
N ALA A 454 -14.05 -17.27 20.28
CA ALA A 454 -14.33 -15.87 19.94
C ALA A 454 -15.31 -15.75 18.77
N SER A 455 -15.08 -16.49 17.67
CA SER A 455 -16.00 -16.53 16.51
C SER A 455 -17.39 -17.05 16.87
N ARG A 456 -17.49 -18.06 17.77
CA ARG A 456 -18.79 -18.55 18.25
C ARG A 456 -19.50 -17.54 19.14
N LEU A 457 -18.77 -16.82 19.98
CA LEU A 457 -19.35 -15.75 20.81
C LEU A 457 -19.90 -14.63 19.92
N GLU A 458 -19.17 -14.28 18.85
CA GLU A 458 -19.67 -13.32 17.87
C GLU A 458 -21.04 -13.76 17.33
N SER A 459 -21.14 -14.97 16.76
CA SER A 459 -22.38 -15.51 16.18
C SER A 459 -23.53 -15.62 17.19
N MET A 460 -23.23 -15.80 18.47
CA MET A 460 -24.22 -15.90 19.54
C MET A 460 -24.89 -14.56 19.90
N ASN A 461 -24.31 -13.42 19.52
CA ASN A 461 -24.92 -12.11 19.78
C ASN A 461 -26.36 -12.03 19.27
N ARG A 462 -26.62 -12.61 18.09
CA ARG A 462 -27.98 -12.64 17.50
C ARG A 462 -29.01 -13.35 18.39
N HIS A 463 -28.59 -14.37 19.12
CA HIS A 463 -29.50 -15.10 20.06
C HIS A 463 -29.79 -14.28 21.31
N PHE A 464 -28.79 -13.60 21.85
CA PHE A 464 -28.93 -12.80 23.06
C PHE A 464 -29.47 -11.40 22.81
N GLY A 465 -29.44 -10.93 21.55
CA GLY A 465 -29.78 -9.55 21.20
C GLY A 465 -28.79 -8.55 21.79
N THR A 466 -27.52 -8.94 21.82
CA THR A 466 -26.39 -8.14 22.30
C THR A 466 -25.48 -7.76 21.13
N SER A 467 -24.61 -6.78 21.32
CA SER A 467 -23.60 -6.40 20.34
C SER A 467 -22.20 -6.93 20.69
N ILE A 468 -21.93 -7.17 21.98
CA ILE A 468 -20.64 -7.73 22.44
C ILE A 468 -20.92 -8.95 23.32
N LEU A 469 -20.24 -10.05 23.07
CA LEU A 469 -20.17 -11.20 23.97
C LEU A 469 -18.72 -11.56 24.27
N MET A 470 -18.45 -11.93 25.53
CA MET A 470 -17.13 -12.35 25.98
C MET A 470 -17.19 -13.61 26.83
N ASP A 471 -16.10 -14.36 26.88
CA ASP A 471 -15.95 -15.54 27.70
C ASP A 471 -15.65 -15.21 29.19
N GLU A 472 -15.71 -16.26 30.03
CA GLU A 472 -15.44 -16.16 31.46
C GLU A 472 -14.05 -15.60 31.77
N ARG A 473 -13.04 -16.00 30.99
CA ARG A 473 -11.66 -15.56 31.21
C ARG A 473 -11.48 -14.08 30.90
N THR A 474 -12.00 -13.62 29.78
CA THR A 474 -11.97 -12.21 29.40
C THR A 474 -12.66 -11.35 30.47
N SER A 475 -13.88 -11.75 30.90
CA SER A 475 -14.61 -11.00 31.92
C SER A 475 -13.90 -10.98 33.28
N ALA A 476 -13.24 -12.08 33.68
CA ALA A 476 -12.43 -12.12 34.90
C ALA A 476 -11.18 -11.21 34.84
N LEU A 477 -10.51 -11.13 33.68
CA LEU A 477 -9.32 -10.32 33.49
C LEU A 477 -9.62 -8.81 33.52
N ILE A 478 -10.76 -8.38 32.99
CA ILE A 478 -11.14 -6.96 33.00
C ILE A 478 -11.79 -6.50 34.32
N GLY A 479 -12.32 -7.45 35.11
CA GLY A 479 -13.07 -7.17 36.33
C GLY A 479 -14.53 -6.77 36.05
N GLU A 480 -15.22 -6.25 37.08
CA GLU A 480 -16.66 -5.93 36.98
C GLU A 480 -16.95 -4.67 36.20
N GLU A 481 -15.97 -3.76 36.09
CA GLU A 481 -16.15 -2.46 35.45
C GLU A 481 -14.97 -2.08 34.55
N LEU A 482 -15.31 -1.52 33.40
CA LEU A 482 -14.43 -0.68 32.58
C LEU A 482 -14.79 0.79 32.78
N GLN A 483 -13.91 1.72 32.32
CA GLN A 483 -14.13 3.15 32.51
C GLN A 483 -15.49 3.63 32.00
N GLU A 484 -15.98 3.06 30.89
CA GLU A 484 -17.20 3.46 30.18
C GLU A 484 -18.32 2.39 30.13
N ALA A 485 -18.08 1.21 30.69
CA ALA A 485 -19.02 0.09 30.63
C ALA A 485 -19.01 -0.77 31.89
N VAL A 486 -20.09 -1.52 32.08
CA VAL A 486 -20.29 -2.50 33.13
C VAL A 486 -20.37 -3.89 32.52
N VAL A 487 -19.74 -4.88 33.17
CA VAL A 487 -19.80 -6.28 32.75
C VAL A 487 -21.07 -6.92 33.29
N ILE A 488 -21.92 -7.43 32.39
CA ILE A 488 -23.15 -8.11 32.73
C ILE A 488 -22.98 -9.60 32.43
N ARG A 489 -23.04 -10.43 33.44
CA ARG A 489 -23.03 -11.89 33.32
C ARG A 489 -24.36 -12.38 32.74
N LEU A 490 -24.34 -13.14 31.63
CA LEU A 490 -25.56 -13.62 30.97
C LEU A 490 -25.95 -15.06 31.36
N GLY A 491 -24.98 -15.87 31.79
CA GLY A 491 -25.21 -17.24 32.19
C GLY A 491 -24.23 -18.24 31.57
N ARG A 492 -24.43 -19.53 31.83
CA ARG A 492 -23.63 -20.60 31.21
C ARG A 492 -24.32 -21.12 29.98
N VAL A 493 -23.58 -21.12 28.87
CA VAL A 493 -24.10 -21.48 27.55
C VAL A 493 -23.26 -22.60 26.96
N ARG A 494 -23.92 -23.56 26.31
CA ARG A 494 -23.23 -24.55 25.47
C ARG A 494 -23.43 -24.19 24.02
N PRO A 495 -22.39 -23.58 23.38
CA PRO A 495 -22.47 -23.20 21.98
C PRO A 495 -22.62 -24.45 21.09
N TYR A 496 -23.22 -24.28 19.92
CA TYR A 496 -23.35 -25.35 18.94
C TYR A 496 -21.96 -25.93 18.56
N GLY A 497 -21.85 -27.29 18.60
CA GLY A 497 -20.62 -28.00 18.27
C GLY A 497 -19.51 -27.89 19.34
N MET A 498 -19.84 -27.45 20.58
CA MET A 498 -18.97 -27.54 21.75
C MET A 498 -19.55 -28.49 22.79
N GLU A 499 -18.69 -29.33 23.38
CA GLU A 499 -19.09 -30.23 24.45
C GLU A 499 -19.16 -29.50 25.80
N ARG A 500 -18.28 -28.50 25.98
CA ARG A 500 -18.15 -27.77 27.25
C ARG A 500 -19.02 -26.50 27.24
N ALA A 501 -19.78 -26.32 28.33
CA ALA A 501 -20.47 -25.05 28.57
C ALA A 501 -19.49 -23.99 29.04
N VAL A 502 -19.63 -22.77 28.51
CA VAL A 502 -18.84 -21.61 28.86
C VAL A 502 -19.71 -20.54 29.53
N GLN A 503 -19.18 -19.85 30.52
CA GLN A 503 -19.81 -18.65 31.07
C GLN A 503 -19.67 -17.52 30.07
N VAL A 504 -20.77 -16.81 29.79
CA VAL A 504 -20.81 -15.73 28.84
C VAL A 504 -21.23 -14.42 29.53
N SER A 505 -20.59 -13.32 29.15
CA SER A 505 -20.88 -11.99 29.65
C SER A 505 -20.98 -10.99 28.48
N THR A 506 -21.65 -9.86 28.69
CA THR A 506 -21.73 -8.73 27.77
C THR A 506 -21.24 -7.46 28.42
N LEU A 507 -20.95 -6.43 27.60
CA LEU A 507 -20.69 -5.07 28.04
C LEU A 507 -21.93 -4.21 27.81
N LEU A 508 -22.31 -3.43 28.81
CA LEU A 508 -23.35 -2.43 28.72
C LEU A 508 -22.76 -1.06 29.07
N GLY A 509 -23.07 -0.05 28.27
CA GLY A 509 -22.64 1.32 28.54
C GLY A 509 -23.03 1.76 29.95
N ARG A 510 -22.18 2.55 30.62
CA ARG A 510 -22.38 2.95 32.03
C ARG A 510 -23.68 3.74 32.23
N GLU A 511 -24.08 4.56 31.26
CA GLU A 511 -25.33 5.32 31.29
C GLU A 511 -26.52 4.36 31.29
N ASP A 512 -26.60 3.45 30.33
CA ASP A 512 -27.65 2.42 30.24
C ASP A 512 -27.68 1.53 31.47
N ALA A 513 -26.51 1.10 31.97
CA ALA A 513 -26.41 0.27 33.17
C ALA A 513 -26.96 0.99 34.41
N THR A 514 -26.76 2.30 34.50
CA THR A 514 -27.29 3.12 35.62
C THR A 514 -28.79 3.25 35.56
N GLU A 515 -29.34 3.49 34.36
CA GLU A 515 -30.80 3.58 34.14
C GLU A 515 -31.49 2.26 34.39
N LEU A 516 -30.86 1.13 34.07
CA LEU A 516 -31.39 -0.21 34.17
C LEU A 516 -30.97 -0.97 35.44
N LEU A 517 -30.35 -0.31 36.41
CA LEU A 517 -29.73 -0.95 37.58
C LEU A 517 -30.66 -1.94 38.29
N HIS A 518 -31.92 -1.55 38.55
CA HIS A 518 -32.89 -2.42 39.20
C HIS A 518 -33.18 -3.70 38.40
N HIS A 519 -33.28 -3.60 37.09
CA HIS A 519 -33.51 -4.76 36.20
C HIS A 519 -32.27 -5.68 36.15
N LEU A 520 -31.07 -5.09 36.13
CA LEU A 520 -29.81 -5.84 36.17
C LEU A 520 -29.61 -6.57 37.49
N GLU A 521 -29.97 -5.96 38.63
CA GLU A 521 -29.98 -6.63 39.93
C GLU A 521 -30.96 -7.81 39.96
N ASN A 522 -32.17 -7.62 39.42
CA ASN A 522 -33.17 -8.68 39.34
C ASN A 522 -32.70 -9.79 38.38
N TYR A 523 -32.02 -9.46 37.30
CA TYR A 523 -31.42 -10.42 36.38
C TYR A 523 -30.34 -11.27 37.09
N ALA A 524 -29.45 -10.63 37.84
CA ALA A 524 -28.43 -11.32 38.63
C ALA A 524 -29.07 -12.30 39.68
N LYS A 525 -30.14 -11.86 40.35
CA LYS A 525 -30.92 -12.73 41.27
C LYS A 525 -31.59 -13.89 40.54
N ALA A 526 -32.08 -13.66 39.32
CA ALA A 526 -32.66 -14.74 38.50
C ALA A 526 -31.60 -15.77 38.09
N LEU A 527 -30.40 -15.35 37.70
CA LEU A 527 -29.28 -16.27 37.43
C LEU A 527 -28.89 -17.10 38.65
N ALA A 528 -28.77 -16.46 39.83
CA ALA A 528 -28.48 -17.16 41.07
C ALA A 528 -29.58 -18.19 41.40
N ALA A 529 -30.85 -17.83 41.23
CA ALA A 529 -31.97 -18.76 41.46
C ALA A 529 -31.94 -19.96 40.48
N ILE A 530 -31.49 -19.78 39.24
CA ILE A 530 -31.28 -20.88 38.28
C ILE A 530 -30.15 -21.81 38.75
N GLU A 531 -29.05 -21.24 39.22
CA GLU A 531 -27.91 -22.02 39.76
C GLU A 531 -28.28 -22.81 41.00
N GLU A 532 -29.16 -22.24 41.82
CA GLU A 532 -29.76 -22.93 42.99
C GLU A 532 -30.92 -23.88 42.63
N ASN A 533 -31.23 -24.04 41.35
CA ASN A 533 -32.34 -24.84 40.83
C ASN A 533 -33.74 -24.36 41.30
N ASN A 534 -33.86 -23.08 41.66
CA ASN A 534 -35.14 -22.44 42.02
C ASN A 534 -35.77 -21.75 40.79
N LEU A 535 -36.23 -22.58 39.85
CA LEU A 535 -36.75 -22.12 38.56
C LEU A 535 -38.03 -21.25 38.68
N GLN A 536 -38.84 -21.44 39.73
CA GLN A 536 -40.06 -20.63 39.91
C GLN A 536 -39.74 -19.18 40.29
N GLN A 537 -38.75 -18.99 41.17
CA GLN A 537 -38.28 -17.65 41.53
C GLN A 537 -37.61 -16.97 40.34
N ALA A 538 -36.76 -17.68 39.60
CA ALA A 538 -36.13 -17.19 38.39
C ALA A 538 -37.17 -16.74 37.35
N HIS A 539 -38.19 -17.56 37.10
CA HIS A 539 -39.28 -17.25 36.18
C HIS A 539 -40.00 -15.94 36.53
N LYS A 540 -40.35 -15.77 37.82
CA LYS A 540 -41.01 -14.55 38.28
C LYS A 540 -40.17 -13.30 38.02
N LEU A 541 -38.89 -13.31 38.40
CA LEU A 541 -37.98 -12.19 38.21
C LEU A 541 -37.78 -11.86 36.73
N LEU A 542 -37.64 -12.87 35.87
CA LEU A 542 -37.45 -12.67 34.43
C LEU A 542 -38.70 -12.12 33.76
N LEU A 543 -39.91 -12.51 34.18
CA LEU A 543 -41.16 -11.92 33.68
C LEU A 543 -41.27 -10.44 34.01
N GLU A 544 -40.84 -10.02 35.20
CA GLU A 544 -40.83 -8.60 35.59
C GLU A 544 -39.88 -7.79 34.71
N ILE A 545 -38.70 -8.35 34.33
CA ILE A 545 -37.73 -7.67 33.46
C ILE A 545 -38.23 -7.59 32.03
N THR A 546 -38.73 -8.69 31.47
CA THR A 546 -39.16 -8.77 30.06
C THR A 546 -40.43 -7.96 29.78
N ALA A 547 -41.27 -7.71 30.79
CA ALA A 547 -42.46 -6.86 30.69
C ALA A 547 -42.14 -5.38 30.37
N THR A 548 -40.88 -4.95 30.54
CA THR A 548 -40.49 -3.54 30.28
C THR A 548 -40.13 -3.28 28.82
N GLU A 549 -39.99 -4.32 28.00
CA GLU A 549 -39.61 -4.23 26.56
C GLU A 549 -38.36 -3.37 26.25
N GLN A 550 -37.43 -3.29 27.20
CA GLN A 550 -36.19 -2.53 27.03
C GLN A 550 -35.26 -3.22 26.01
N PRO A 551 -34.83 -2.54 24.93
CA PRO A 551 -33.98 -3.15 23.91
C PRO A 551 -32.66 -3.70 24.45
N GLN A 552 -32.08 -3.04 25.45
CA GLN A 552 -30.80 -3.42 26.09
C GLN A 552 -30.92 -4.70 26.95
N LEU A 553 -32.14 -5.13 27.27
CA LEU A 553 -32.41 -6.31 28.12
C LEU A 553 -32.94 -7.52 27.34
N LYS A 554 -32.85 -7.52 26.00
CA LYS A 554 -33.32 -8.64 25.14
C LYS A 554 -32.76 -9.99 25.55
N PHE A 555 -31.55 -10.07 26.12
CA PHE A 555 -30.94 -11.29 26.63
C PHE A 555 -31.78 -11.93 27.76
N ALA A 556 -32.58 -11.18 28.48
CA ALA A 556 -33.47 -11.74 29.50
C ALA A 556 -34.56 -12.65 28.92
N ASN A 557 -35.02 -12.39 27.69
CA ASN A 557 -35.98 -13.24 26.97
C ASN A 557 -35.41 -14.65 26.70
N VAL A 558 -34.12 -14.73 26.38
CA VAL A 558 -33.42 -16.01 26.12
C VAL A 558 -33.44 -16.84 27.41
N LEU A 559 -33.11 -16.22 28.54
CA LEU A 559 -33.07 -16.89 29.83
C LEU A 559 -34.47 -17.26 30.29
N LEU A 560 -35.49 -16.41 30.06
CA LEU A 560 -36.89 -16.70 30.35
C LEU A 560 -37.36 -17.95 29.57
N GLY A 561 -37.17 -17.97 28.26
CA GLY A 561 -37.53 -19.13 27.42
C GLY A 561 -36.82 -20.42 27.86
N HIS A 562 -35.56 -20.33 28.28
CA HIS A 562 -34.84 -21.47 28.86
C HIS A 562 -35.48 -21.96 30.16
N VAL A 563 -35.84 -21.08 31.08
CA VAL A 563 -36.51 -21.43 32.37
C VAL A 563 -37.89 -22.03 32.12
N GLU A 564 -38.68 -21.46 31.20
CA GLU A 564 -39.99 -21.99 30.82
C GLU A 564 -39.93 -23.40 30.25
N LEU A 565 -38.94 -23.66 29.38
CA LEU A 565 -38.67 -25.00 28.84
C LEU A 565 -38.42 -25.99 29.97
N HIS A 566 -37.54 -25.62 30.93
CA HIS A 566 -37.21 -26.53 32.05
C HIS A 566 -38.34 -26.70 33.03
N LEU A 567 -39.18 -25.69 33.31
CA LEU A 567 -40.40 -25.85 34.12
C LEU A 567 -41.40 -26.78 33.43
N THR A 568 -41.57 -26.68 32.12
CA THR A 568 -42.41 -27.56 31.33
C THR A 568 -41.90 -29.03 31.35
N LEU A 569 -40.58 -29.20 31.20
CA LEU A 569 -39.93 -30.51 31.28
C LEU A 569 -40.01 -31.11 32.69
N ALA A 570 -39.89 -30.31 33.75
CA ALA A 570 -40.04 -30.76 35.14
C ALA A 570 -41.46 -31.25 35.42
N ASN A 571 -42.46 -30.55 34.90
CA ASN A 571 -43.87 -31.00 35.00
C ASN A 571 -44.14 -32.31 34.22
N LYS A 572 -43.41 -32.58 33.12
CA LYS A 572 -43.46 -33.83 32.34
C LYS A 572 -42.59 -34.95 32.94
N ARG A 573 -41.61 -34.63 33.81
CA ARG A 573 -40.70 -35.59 34.46
C ARG A 573 -41.36 -36.50 35.50
N ASN A 574 -42.54 -36.20 35.97
CA ASN A 574 -43.34 -37.19 36.65
C ASN A 574 -43.61 -38.44 35.78
N MET A 575 -43.09 -38.47 34.52
CA MET A 575 -43.17 -39.56 33.55
C MET A 575 -41.82 -40.15 33.09
N GLY A 576 -40.71 -39.93 33.78
CA GLY A 576 -39.51 -40.80 33.68
C GLY A 576 -38.54 -40.54 32.54
N LEU A 577 -38.17 -39.31 32.19
CA LEU A 577 -37.19 -39.02 31.14
C LEU A 577 -36.12 -37.96 31.50
N GLN A 578 -34.86 -38.33 31.20
CA GLN A 578 -33.58 -37.61 31.07
C GLN A 578 -33.11 -36.53 32.08
N LYS A 579 -31.79 -36.59 32.42
CA LYS A 579 -31.05 -35.55 33.17
C LYS A 579 -31.07 -34.22 32.43
N SER A 580 -31.71 -33.18 32.94
CA SER A 580 -31.61 -31.83 32.46
C SER A 580 -30.58 -31.06 33.29
N GLU A 581 -29.83 -30.20 32.64
CA GLU A 581 -28.88 -29.25 33.25
C GLU A 581 -29.53 -27.85 33.19
N PRO A 582 -30.40 -27.46 34.16
CA PRO A 582 -31.13 -26.21 34.08
C PRO A 582 -30.26 -24.97 34.19
N HIS A 583 -29.01 -25.12 34.63
CA HIS A 583 -28.00 -24.06 34.73
C HIS A 583 -27.20 -23.85 33.44
N VAL A 584 -27.47 -24.63 32.38
CA VAL A 584 -26.79 -24.54 31.09
C VAL A 584 -27.79 -24.28 29.97
N ILE A 585 -27.64 -23.15 29.27
CA ILE A 585 -28.42 -22.82 28.08
C ILE A 585 -27.84 -23.60 26.90
N HIS A 586 -28.64 -24.42 26.25
CA HIS A 586 -28.28 -25.17 25.07
C HIS A 586 -28.73 -24.42 23.81
N LEU A 587 -27.80 -24.00 22.95
CA LEU A 587 -28.13 -23.46 21.66
C LEU A 587 -28.14 -24.60 20.64
N ALA A 588 -29.29 -24.89 20.08
CA ALA A 588 -29.51 -26.04 19.20
C ALA A 588 -29.25 -25.78 17.73
N MET A 589 -29.08 -24.52 17.31
CA MET A 589 -28.81 -24.09 15.93
C MET A 589 -27.76 -23.00 15.90
N LYS A 590 -27.08 -22.94 14.72
CA LYS A 590 -26.08 -21.91 14.38
C LYS A 590 -26.78 -20.61 14.03
#